data_93614fdce7e853d72aee0ae5175aa7cc
#
_entry.id   93614fdce7e853d72aee0ae5175aa7cc
#
_cell.length_a   1.000
_cell.length_b   1.000
_cell.length_c   1.000
_cell.angle_alpha   90.00
_cell.angle_beta   90.00
_cell.angle_gamma   90.00
#
_symmetry.space_group_name_H-M   'P 1'
#
loop_
_entity.id
_entity.type
_entity.pdbx_description
1 polymer ?
#
loop_
_entity_poly.entity_id
_entity_poly.type
_entity_poly.pdbx_seq_one_letter_code
_entity_poly.pdbx_strand_id
1 'polypeptide(L)'
;EMSASLVGSEMCIRDRSKSKPFHYVTEDGYDIYVGKNNFQNDELTFKFATGNDWWFHAKKMAGSHVVVKSKDGELPDHIFEIAGQLAAYYSKGRTAPKVEIDYIQKKQVKKPAGAKPGFVVYYTNYSLMAEPSLKGVREV
;
A
#
# COMPACT_ATOMS: atom_id res chain seq x y z
N GLU A 1 -2.44 -4.12 -17.71
CA GLU A 1 -1.84 -4.91 -16.65
C GLU A 1 -2.70 -4.90 -15.40
N MET A 2 -2.86 -6.04 -14.82
CA MET A 2 -3.78 -6.18 -13.70
C MET A 2 -3.04 -6.65 -12.47
N SER A 3 -3.34 -6.05 -11.34
CA SER A 3 -2.75 -6.47 -10.09
C SER A 3 -3.88 -6.72 -9.09
N ALA A 4 -3.73 -7.76 -8.30
CA ALA A 4 -4.68 -8.08 -7.26
C ALA A 4 -3.98 -8.15 -5.93
N SER A 5 -4.63 -7.63 -4.91
CA SER A 5 -4.14 -7.70 -3.54
C SER A 5 -5.00 -8.69 -2.77
N LEU A 6 -4.36 -9.70 -2.20
CA LEU A 6 -5.06 -10.74 -1.45
C LEU A 6 -4.38 -10.88 -0.10
N VAL A 7 -4.60 -9.91 0.76
CA VAL A 7 -4.01 -9.89 2.08
C VAL A 7 -5.09 -10.18 3.10
N GLY A 8 -4.84 -11.17 3.95
CA GLY A 8 -5.72 -11.40 5.07
C GLY A 8 -7.09 -11.88 4.68
N SER A 9 -7.16 -12.78 3.66
CA SER A 9 -8.45 -13.29 3.22
C SER A 9 -9.19 -14.00 4.33
N GLU A 10 -8.49 -14.53 5.32
CA GLU A 10 -9.09 -15.21 6.46
C GLU A 10 -9.34 -14.27 7.62
N MET A 11 -9.09 -12.98 7.45
CA MET A 11 -9.29 -12.03 8.52
C MET A 11 -10.74 -12.03 8.99
N CYS A 12 -10.91 -11.92 10.30
CA CYS A 12 -12.23 -11.95 10.89
C CYS A 12 -13.02 -10.70 10.49
N ILE A 13 -14.14 -10.91 9.83
CA ILE A 13 -14.91 -9.81 9.29
C ILE A 13 -15.47 -8.91 10.40
N ARG A 14 -15.85 -9.49 11.53
CA ARG A 14 -16.45 -8.69 12.59
C ARG A 14 -15.47 -7.71 13.23
N ASP A 15 -14.17 -7.87 12.99
CA ASP A 15 -13.19 -6.96 13.55
C ASP A 15 -12.91 -5.78 12.65
N ARG A 16 -13.28 -5.84 11.38
CA ARG A 16 -12.89 -4.80 10.42
C ARG A 16 -13.48 -3.44 10.76
N SER A 17 -14.65 -3.39 11.36
CA SER A 17 -15.28 -2.12 11.72
C SER A 17 -14.59 -1.43 12.88
N LYS A 18 -13.89 -2.20 13.72
CA LYS A 18 -13.17 -1.67 14.87
C LYS A 18 -11.68 -1.51 14.62
N SER A 19 -11.17 -2.22 13.63
CA SER A 19 -9.76 -2.21 13.31
C SER A 19 -9.44 -1.03 12.39
N LYS A 20 -8.28 -0.46 12.58
CA LYS A 20 -7.79 0.63 11.74
C LYS A 20 -6.56 0.18 10.99
N PRO A 21 -6.28 0.74 9.82
CA PRO A 21 -5.03 0.46 9.13
C PRO A 21 -3.83 0.84 10.00
N PHE A 22 -2.70 0.21 9.75
CA PHE A 22 -1.47 0.68 10.38
C PHE A 22 -1.20 2.11 9.92
N HIS A 23 -0.76 2.94 10.83
CA HIS A 23 -0.40 4.30 10.52
C HIS A 23 1.02 4.53 11.01
N TYR A 24 1.89 4.88 10.08
CA TYR A 24 3.29 5.17 10.37
C TYR A 24 3.59 6.61 9.98
N VAL A 25 4.62 7.17 10.60
CA VAL A 25 5.06 8.50 10.23
C VAL A 25 6.60 8.46 10.08
N THR A 26 7.10 9.16 9.07
CA THR A 26 8.53 9.28 8.86
C THR A 26 9.08 10.40 9.74
N GLU A 27 10.42 10.46 9.84
CA GLU A 27 11.07 11.51 10.65
C GLU A 27 10.73 12.90 10.17
N ASP A 28 10.55 13.06 8.86
CA ASP A 28 10.20 14.36 8.29
C ASP A 28 8.69 14.57 8.14
N GLY A 29 7.89 13.72 8.78
CA GLY A 29 6.48 14.03 8.98
C GLY A 29 5.52 13.53 7.91
N TYR A 30 5.94 12.62 7.05
CA TYR A 30 5.02 12.03 6.06
C TYR A 30 4.23 10.89 6.67
N ASP A 31 2.93 10.88 6.41
CA ASP A 31 2.04 9.84 6.91
C ASP A 31 1.92 8.70 5.90
N ILE A 32 2.09 7.49 6.37
CA ILE A 32 2.01 6.28 5.56
C ILE A 32 1.02 5.34 6.21
N TYR A 33 0.09 4.83 5.42
CA TYR A 33 -0.95 3.93 5.91
C TYR A 33 -0.84 2.59 5.22
N VAL A 34 -1.07 1.51 5.97
CA VAL A 34 -0.96 0.13 5.47
C VAL A 34 -2.23 -0.61 5.86
N GLY A 35 -2.91 -1.18 4.88
CA GLY A 35 -4.12 -1.96 5.13
C GLY A 35 -3.80 -3.31 5.75
N LYS A 36 -4.59 -3.73 6.71
CA LYS A 36 -4.39 -5.00 7.42
C LYS A 36 -5.12 -6.17 6.77
N ASN A 37 -6.09 -5.88 5.93
CA ASN A 37 -6.87 -6.90 5.25
C ASN A 37 -7.48 -6.32 3.98
N ASN A 38 -8.17 -7.15 3.21
CA ASN A 38 -8.72 -6.71 1.92
C ASN A 38 -9.72 -5.58 2.06
N PHE A 39 -10.51 -5.58 3.10
CA PHE A 39 -11.49 -4.51 3.30
C PHE A 39 -10.81 -3.19 3.60
N GLN A 40 -9.80 -3.21 4.45
CA GLN A 40 -9.04 -2.01 4.76
C GLN A 40 -8.24 -1.53 3.56
N ASN A 41 -7.69 -2.44 2.78
CA ASN A 41 -6.98 -2.08 1.54
C ASN A 41 -7.91 -1.32 0.61
N ASP A 42 -9.13 -1.82 0.46
CA ASP A 42 -10.11 -1.21 -0.42
C ASP A 42 -10.51 0.18 0.07
N GLU A 43 -10.81 0.29 1.36
CA GLU A 43 -11.19 1.58 1.93
C GLU A 43 -10.05 2.58 1.88
N LEU A 44 -8.86 2.12 2.18
CA LEU A 44 -7.68 2.97 2.18
C LEU A 44 -7.43 3.57 0.80
N THR A 45 -7.54 2.73 -0.22
CA THR A 45 -7.24 3.15 -1.58
C THR A 45 -8.37 3.97 -2.20
N PHE A 46 -9.63 3.58 -1.97
CA PHE A 46 -10.73 4.17 -2.72
C PHE A 46 -11.60 5.14 -1.92
N LYS A 47 -11.45 5.18 -0.60
CA LYS A 47 -12.23 6.10 0.21
C LYS A 47 -11.35 7.10 0.98
N PHE A 48 -10.15 6.70 1.37
CA PHE A 48 -9.29 7.55 2.17
C PHE A 48 -8.27 8.31 1.32
N ALA A 49 -7.62 7.63 0.39
CA ALA A 49 -6.59 8.25 -0.43
C ALA A 49 -7.20 9.22 -1.44
N THR A 50 -6.53 10.32 -1.67
CA THR A 50 -6.92 11.27 -2.71
C THR A 50 -6.07 11.04 -3.95
N GLY A 51 -6.46 11.66 -5.07
CA GLY A 51 -5.80 11.41 -6.35
C GLY A 51 -4.30 11.67 -6.35
N ASN A 52 -3.84 12.61 -5.54
CA ASN A 52 -2.43 12.97 -5.48
C ASN A 52 -1.61 12.12 -4.53
N ASP A 53 -2.26 11.26 -3.75
CA ASP A 53 -1.54 10.36 -2.85
C ASP A 53 -0.89 9.25 -3.65
N TRP A 54 0.16 8.66 -3.09
CA TRP A 54 0.88 7.59 -3.76
C TRP A 54 0.50 6.23 -3.18
N TRP A 55 0.35 5.25 -4.07
CA TRP A 55 -0.10 3.90 -3.76
C TRP A 55 1.02 2.92 -4.11
N PHE A 56 1.28 1.97 -3.22
CA PHE A 56 2.36 0.99 -3.36
C PHE A 56 1.82 -0.40 -3.12
N HIS A 57 2.36 -1.36 -3.85
CA HIS A 57 1.97 -2.77 -3.68
C HIS A 57 3.07 -3.66 -4.24
N ALA A 58 3.32 -4.78 -3.56
CA ALA A 58 4.28 -5.76 -4.05
C ALA A 58 3.81 -6.35 -5.39
N LYS A 59 4.72 -6.43 -6.34
CA LYS A 59 4.39 -6.84 -7.70
C LYS A 59 4.07 -8.33 -7.75
N LYS A 60 2.92 -8.67 -8.32
CA LYS A 60 2.52 -10.05 -8.64
C LYS A 60 2.51 -10.98 -7.43
N MET A 61 2.23 -10.46 -6.27
CA MET A 61 2.10 -11.29 -5.07
C MET A 61 1.11 -10.64 -4.12
N ALA A 62 0.64 -11.42 -3.15
CA ALA A 62 -0.26 -10.90 -2.14
C ALA A 62 0.49 -9.92 -1.23
N GLY A 63 -0.14 -8.82 -0.89
CA GLY A 63 0.43 -7.83 -0.02
C GLY A 63 -0.56 -6.76 0.34
N SER A 64 -0.18 -5.92 1.27
CA SER A 64 -1.00 -4.81 1.71
C SER A 64 -0.90 -3.65 0.73
N HIS A 65 -2.00 -2.90 0.62
CA HIS A 65 -1.95 -1.60 -0.03
C HIS A 65 -1.27 -0.63 0.93
N VAL A 66 -0.32 0.13 0.41
CA VAL A 66 0.39 1.15 1.18
C VAL A 66 0.09 2.48 0.52
N VAL A 67 -0.37 3.44 1.32
CA VAL A 67 -0.71 4.77 0.81
C VAL A 67 0.10 5.81 1.55
N VAL A 68 0.78 6.67 0.81
CA VAL A 68 1.51 7.80 1.37
C VAL A 68 0.72 9.06 1.06
N LYS A 69 0.39 9.82 2.08
CA LYS A 69 -0.34 11.07 1.90
C LYS A 69 0.58 12.12 1.31
N SER A 70 0.09 12.83 0.33
CA SER A 70 0.86 13.87 -0.36
C SER A 70 -0.04 15.09 -0.55
N LYS A 71 0.49 16.25 -0.28
CA LYS A 71 -0.30 17.48 -0.41
C LYS A 71 -0.40 17.92 -1.87
N ASP A 72 0.67 17.77 -2.62
CA ASP A 72 0.75 18.29 -3.99
C ASP A 72 1.17 17.23 -5.00
N GLY A 73 1.20 15.98 -4.60
CA GLY A 73 1.55 14.89 -5.51
C GLY A 73 3.04 14.62 -5.61
N GLU A 74 3.85 15.33 -4.85
CA GLU A 74 5.31 15.14 -4.89
C GLU A 74 5.80 14.62 -3.55
N LEU A 75 6.78 13.72 -3.62
CA LEU A 75 7.41 13.16 -2.44
C LEU A 75 8.93 13.12 -2.68
N PRO A 76 9.73 13.34 -1.62
CA PRO A 76 11.17 13.10 -1.73
C PRO A 76 11.48 11.64 -2.06
N ASP A 77 12.62 11.41 -2.72
CA ASP A 77 12.98 10.05 -3.13
C ASP A 77 13.03 9.08 -1.98
N HIS A 78 13.54 9.50 -0.83
CA HIS A 78 13.65 8.59 0.31
C HIS A 78 12.29 8.14 0.84
N ILE A 79 11.24 8.91 0.61
CA ILE A 79 9.90 8.50 1.03
C ILE A 79 9.39 7.38 0.13
N PHE A 80 9.68 7.42 -1.17
CA PHE A 80 9.34 6.31 -2.05
C PHE A 80 10.02 5.03 -1.59
N GLU A 81 11.29 5.11 -1.19
CA GLU A 81 12.01 3.95 -0.72
C GLU A 81 11.42 3.40 0.58
N ILE A 82 11.11 4.29 1.52
CA ILE A 82 10.54 3.88 2.80
C ILE A 82 9.18 3.22 2.59
N ALA A 83 8.33 3.79 1.76
CA ALA A 83 7.02 3.21 1.49
C ALA A 83 7.16 1.86 0.78
N GLY A 84 8.12 1.75 -0.13
CA GLY A 84 8.41 0.47 -0.78
C GLY A 84 8.85 -0.59 0.21
N GLN A 85 9.67 -0.22 1.18
CA GLN A 85 10.10 -1.14 2.23
C GLN A 85 8.92 -1.65 3.05
N LEU A 86 7.96 -0.76 3.36
CA LEU A 86 6.75 -1.16 4.07
C LEU A 86 5.90 -2.10 3.23
N ALA A 87 5.74 -1.81 1.95
CA ALA A 87 4.99 -2.68 1.06
C ALA A 87 5.62 -4.07 0.97
N ALA A 88 6.94 -4.13 0.93
CA ALA A 88 7.65 -5.41 0.92
C ALA A 88 7.48 -6.15 2.25
N TYR A 89 7.55 -5.43 3.35
CA TYR A 89 7.42 -6.01 4.68
C TYR A 89 6.04 -6.64 4.88
N TYR A 90 5.00 -6.02 4.33
CA TYR A 90 3.62 -6.49 4.47
C TYR A 90 3.17 -7.27 3.24
N SER A 91 4.08 -8.06 2.65
CA SER A 91 3.77 -8.87 1.49
C SER A 91 4.24 -10.30 1.71
N LYS A 92 3.88 -11.18 0.79
CA LYS A 92 4.37 -12.56 0.82
C LYS A 92 5.88 -12.64 0.63
N GLY A 93 6.50 -11.61 0.07
CA GLY A 93 7.94 -11.55 -0.11
C GLY A 93 8.72 -11.09 1.10
N ARG A 94 8.08 -11.02 2.25
CA ARG A 94 8.66 -10.45 3.47
C ARG A 94 10.02 -11.05 3.86
N THR A 95 10.24 -12.31 3.56
CA THR A 95 11.49 -12.98 3.91
C THR A 95 12.52 -12.96 2.79
N ALA A 96 12.16 -12.40 1.65
CA ALA A 96 13.09 -12.29 0.53
C ALA A 96 14.08 -11.16 0.77
N PRO A 97 15.29 -11.23 0.18
CA PRO A 97 16.24 -10.12 0.33
C PRO A 97 15.72 -8.81 -0.26
N LYS A 98 15.00 -8.88 -1.36
CA LYS A 98 14.39 -7.71 -2.00
C LYS A 98 13.11 -8.13 -2.68
N VAL A 99 12.17 -7.19 -2.75
CA VAL A 99 10.89 -7.38 -3.41
C VAL A 99 10.67 -6.24 -4.37
N GLU A 100 10.18 -6.56 -5.56
CA GLU A 100 9.83 -5.52 -6.53
C GLU A 100 8.49 -4.92 -6.13
N ILE A 101 8.43 -3.60 -6.04
CA ILE A 101 7.24 -2.88 -5.59
C ILE A 101 6.76 -2.01 -6.74
N ASP A 102 5.49 -2.16 -7.11
CA ASP A 102 4.83 -1.26 -8.04
C ASP A 102 4.31 -0.05 -7.27
N TYR A 103 4.44 1.13 -7.86
CA TYR A 103 3.86 2.30 -7.24
C TYR A 103 3.38 3.28 -8.30
N ILE A 104 2.33 4.02 -7.93
CA ILE A 104 1.72 4.97 -8.84
C ILE A 104 0.80 5.88 -8.02
N GLN A 105 0.46 7.05 -8.57
CA GLN A 105 -0.50 7.90 -7.88
C GLN A 105 -1.87 7.24 -7.85
N LYS A 106 -2.58 7.42 -6.75
CA LYS A 106 -3.88 6.77 -6.53
C LYS A 106 -4.87 7.04 -7.66
N LYS A 107 -4.82 8.21 -8.27
CA LYS A 107 -5.77 8.56 -9.33
C LYS A 107 -5.72 7.59 -10.51
N GLN A 108 -4.63 6.84 -10.66
CA GLN A 108 -4.48 5.87 -11.74
C GLN A 108 -4.79 4.45 -11.31
N VAL A 109 -5.18 4.23 -10.06
CA VAL A 109 -5.59 2.92 -9.56
C VAL A 109 -7.10 2.83 -9.69
N LYS A 110 -7.57 1.78 -10.35
CA LYS A 110 -8.98 1.61 -10.65
C LYS A 110 -9.53 0.35 -10.01
N LYS A 111 -10.80 0.38 -9.67
CA LYS A 111 -11.49 -0.80 -9.16
C LYS A 111 -12.46 -1.28 -10.23
N PRO A 112 -12.25 -2.51 -10.78
CA PRO A 112 -13.18 -3.03 -11.77
C PRO A 112 -14.57 -3.21 -11.17
N ALA A 113 -15.61 -3.04 -12.00
CA ALA A 113 -16.98 -3.20 -11.55
C ALA A 113 -17.18 -4.62 -10.99
N GLY A 114 -17.78 -4.71 -9.81
CA GLY A 114 -18.03 -6.00 -9.18
C GLY A 114 -16.82 -6.67 -8.57
N ALA A 115 -15.66 -6.00 -8.55
CA ALA A 115 -14.46 -6.60 -7.99
C ALA A 115 -14.57 -6.74 -6.48
N LYS A 116 -13.91 -7.78 -5.96
CA LYS A 116 -13.83 -8.02 -4.53
C LYS A 116 -13.01 -6.93 -3.84
N PRO A 117 -13.22 -6.72 -2.55
CA PRO A 117 -12.42 -5.73 -1.82
C PRO A 117 -10.93 -5.99 -1.97
N GLY A 118 -10.18 -4.93 -2.20
CA GLY A 118 -8.73 -5.00 -2.36
C GLY A 118 -8.26 -5.34 -3.76
N PHE A 119 -9.17 -5.64 -4.68
CA PHE A 119 -8.83 -6.02 -6.03
C PHE A 119 -8.78 -4.77 -6.90
N VAL A 120 -7.64 -4.52 -7.54
CA VAL A 120 -7.45 -3.29 -8.31
C VAL A 120 -6.78 -3.58 -9.63
N VAL A 121 -6.91 -2.64 -10.56
CA VAL A 121 -6.15 -2.67 -11.82
C VAL A 121 -5.44 -1.35 -12.02
N TYR A 122 -4.27 -1.42 -12.64
CA TYR A 122 -3.53 -0.24 -13.07
C TYR A 122 -2.69 -0.66 -14.27
N TYR A 123 -2.44 0.28 -15.17
CA TYR A 123 -1.82 -0.07 -16.44
C TYR A 123 -0.42 0.47 -16.58
N THR A 124 -0.18 1.66 -16.07
CA THR A 124 1.14 2.27 -16.11
C THR A 124 1.58 2.48 -14.67
N ASN A 125 2.78 2.03 -14.35
CA ASN A 125 3.27 2.17 -12.98
C ASN A 125 4.78 2.31 -13.00
N TYR A 126 5.29 2.83 -11.89
CA TYR A 126 6.71 2.81 -11.60
C TYR A 126 7.02 1.60 -10.73
N SER A 127 8.29 1.21 -10.69
CA SER A 127 8.72 0.08 -9.88
C SER A 127 10.01 0.42 -9.17
N LEU A 128 10.19 -0.18 -8.00
CA LEU A 128 11.44 -0.11 -7.28
C LEU A 128 11.70 -1.43 -6.58
N MET A 129 12.96 -1.70 -6.26
CA MET A 129 13.32 -2.87 -5.46
C MET A 129 13.52 -2.41 -4.03
N ALA A 130 12.86 -3.09 -3.11
CA ALA A 130 12.90 -2.70 -1.70
C ALA A 130 13.20 -3.88 -0.81
N GLU A 131 13.99 -3.64 0.23
CA GLU A 131 14.20 -4.62 1.28
C GLU A 131 13.03 -4.56 2.26
N PRO A 132 12.43 -5.69 2.61
CA PRO A 132 11.36 -5.68 3.62
C PRO A 132 11.88 -5.09 4.93
N SER A 133 11.29 -4.00 5.39
CA SER A 133 11.82 -3.30 6.55
C SER A 133 10.80 -2.29 7.09
N LEU A 134 10.92 -2.02 8.38
CA LEU A 134 10.18 -0.93 9.03
C LEU A 134 11.10 0.24 9.41
N LYS A 135 12.29 0.29 8.82
CA LYS A 135 13.23 1.37 9.12
C LYS A 135 12.72 2.70 8.58
N GLY A 136 13.01 3.76 9.31
CA GLY A 136 12.68 5.11 8.88
C GLY A 136 11.30 5.58 9.26
N VAL A 137 10.51 4.74 9.93
CA VAL A 137 9.17 5.10 10.36
C VAL A 137 8.95 4.69 11.80
N ARG A 138 7.98 5.31 12.43
CA ARG A 138 7.46 4.87 13.72
C ARG A 138 5.96 4.76 13.63
N GLU A 139 5.41 3.81 14.36
CA GLU A 139 3.97 3.63 14.39
C GLU A 139 3.34 4.68 15.30
N VAL A 140 2.24 5.23 14.81
CA VAL A 140 1.53 6.28 15.54
C VAL A 140 0.45 5.67 16.43
#